data_c9d600c629e8383446006b0fe82833f3
#
_entry.id   c9d600c629e8383446006b0fe82833f3
#
_cell.length_a   1.000
_cell.length_b   1.000
_cell.length_c   1.000
_cell.angle_alpha   90.00
_cell.angle_beta   90.00
_cell.angle_gamma   90.00
#
_symmetry.space_group_name_H-M   'P 1'
#
loop_
_entity.id
_entity.type
_entity.pdbx_description
1 polymer ?
#
loop_
_entity_poly.entity_id
_entity_poly.type
_entity_poly.pdbx_seq_one_letter_code
_entity_poly.pdbx_strand_id
1 'polypeptide(L)'
;MPDDGRATRQAAQRSRKPRKSQPQWPWLRPSIAVAIAPLRNLTSHPEQQFLVDDFTDRLVIGLFRSCRGFTFTWVPGERRWSPDLSPPNPSELKYVVSGSVQPGSSHGMLRANIRISETATADYLWACRQEFRPEDLISIQTEVTVQISRVLHMLVVHEASRRASMTSDTELGVTECLARANAALKGEFRADLSAEAQKWFLAALARDPCNVEALVGVALTCQHFASSPWWGDARAAAAASDFGRETVTIALEFEPGHASAKCIQGMLLSAAGRLKEAASAFRQALAMDQGLASAHAFGGYNAALLGEAWETAEAIERAMRLDRTDRRRSIFFFFGGFAELLLGRAHEAIVLLQKSQERNPTHGSAQLFLLAALSLTGQQSKAASMADSFRQQYLESPANAFEQFWLSRSASPAYRAQVYPLFESIRGLGAAS
;
A
#
# COMPACT_ATOMS: atom_id res chain seq x y z
N MET A 1 26.63 -52.68 -30.39
CA MET A 1 26.10 -51.93 -29.24
C MET A 1 26.53 -50.49 -29.39
N PRO A 2 25.67 -49.60 -29.82
CA PRO A 2 25.80 -48.20 -29.47
C PRO A 2 24.47 -47.58 -29.09
N ASP A 3 24.59 -46.57 -28.24
CA ASP A 3 23.84 -45.30 -28.28
C ASP A 3 22.39 -45.27 -27.77
N ASP A 4 22.27 -45.20 -26.42
CA ASP A 4 21.02 -44.87 -25.73
C ASP A 4 21.11 -43.58 -24.85
N GLY A 5 22.11 -42.73 -25.11
CA GLY A 5 22.42 -41.55 -24.30
C GLY A 5 21.83 -40.22 -24.81
N ARG A 6 21.20 -40.16 -26.00
CA ARG A 6 20.75 -38.88 -26.60
C ARG A 6 19.25 -38.57 -26.49
N ALA A 7 18.43 -39.58 -26.24
CA ALA A 7 16.96 -39.35 -26.15
C ALA A 7 16.49 -38.76 -24.83
N THR A 8 17.24 -38.93 -23.75
CA THR A 8 16.83 -38.46 -22.39
C THR A 8 17.18 -36.99 -22.12
N ARG A 9 18.04 -36.34 -22.93
CA ARG A 9 18.37 -34.91 -22.77
C ARG A 9 17.44 -33.95 -23.53
N GLN A 10 16.68 -34.41 -24.51
CA GLN A 10 15.72 -33.58 -25.26
C GLN A 10 14.36 -33.48 -24.61
N ALA A 11 13.98 -34.42 -23.74
CA ALA A 11 12.71 -34.37 -23.01
C ALA A 11 12.68 -33.36 -21.84
N ALA A 12 13.84 -32.99 -21.31
CA ALA A 12 13.96 -32.03 -20.19
C ALA A 12 13.95 -30.55 -20.62
N GLN A 13 13.91 -30.27 -21.94
CA GLN A 13 13.87 -28.88 -22.47
C GLN A 13 12.48 -28.40 -22.89
N ARG A 14 11.42 -29.21 -22.70
CA ARG A 14 10.06 -28.80 -23.03
C ARG A 14 9.36 -28.21 -21.82
N SER A 15 9.06 -26.92 -21.95
CA SER A 15 8.14 -26.06 -21.18
C SER A 15 8.69 -25.37 -19.93
N ARG A 16 9.78 -24.60 -20.07
CA ARG A 16 9.79 -23.35 -19.30
C ARG A 16 8.98 -22.32 -20.10
N LYS A 17 7.67 -22.18 -19.77
CA LYS A 17 6.91 -20.99 -20.17
C LYS A 17 7.72 -19.79 -19.73
N PRO A 18 7.87 -18.74 -20.57
CA PRO A 18 8.55 -17.52 -20.14
C PRO A 18 7.90 -17.05 -18.86
N ARG A 19 8.68 -16.88 -17.79
CA ARG A 19 8.24 -16.17 -16.58
C ARG A 19 7.61 -14.89 -17.07
N LYS A 20 6.30 -14.72 -16.89
CA LYS A 20 5.65 -13.43 -17.07
C LYS A 20 6.49 -12.46 -16.25
N SER A 21 7.09 -11.46 -16.89
CA SER A 21 7.85 -10.42 -16.21
C SER A 21 6.97 -9.89 -15.09
N GLN A 22 7.42 -10.07 -13.83
CA GLN A 22 6.71 -9.50 -12.69
C GLN A 22 6.53 -8.01 -12.97
N PRO A 23 5.34 -7.44 -12.75
CA PRO A 23 5.13 -6.03 -12.92
C PRO A 23 6.19 -5.26 -12.14
N GLN A 24 6.96 -4.42 -12.83
CA GLN A 24 7.98 -3.61 -12.19
C GLN A 24 7.29 -2.43 -11.50
N TRP A 25 7.01 -2.59 -10.22
CA TRP A 25 6.43 -1.54 -9.41
C TRP A 25 7.40 -0.36 -9.28
N PRO A 26 7.01 0.87 -9.61
CA PRO A 26 7.89 2.03 -9.50
C PRO A 26 8.49 2.24 -8.10
N TRP A 27 7.76 1.82 -7.03
CA TRP A 27 8.18 1.93 -5.64
C TRP A 27 9.02 0.74 -5.12
N LEU A 28 9.08 -0.38 -5.86
CA LEU A 28 9.90 -1.55 -5.50
C LEU A 28 11.36 -1.44 -5.96
N ARG A 29 11.73 -0.36 -6.67
CA ARG A 29 13.10 -0.12 -7.09
C ARG A 29 13.92 0.54 -5.99
N PRO A 30 15.27 0.51 -6.11
CA PRO A 30 16.17 0.83 -5.02
C PRO A 30 15.78 2.14 -4.33
N SER A 31 15.78 2.06 -3.02
CA SER A 31 15.52 3.17 -2.13
C SER A 31 16.27 4.42 -2.57
N ILE A 32 15.57 5.54 -2.65
CA ILE A 32 16.22 6.84 -2.89
C ILE A 32 17.16 7.11 -1.72
N ALA A 33 18.43 7.32 -2.00
CA ALA A 33 19.40 7.62 -0.97
C ALA A 33 19.30 9.09 -0.56
N VAL A 34 19.13 9.30 0.74
CA VAL A 34 19.04 10.61 1.38
C VAL A 34 20.15 10.73 2.42
N ALA A 35 21.01 11.71 2.28
CA ALA A 35 21.98 12.03 3.33
C ALA A 35 21.35 12.96 4.36
N ILE A 36 21.65 12.74 5.62
CA ILE A 36 21.33 13.67 6.69
C ILE A 36 22.64 14.23 7.22
N ALA A 37 22.80 15.55 7.09
CA ALA A 37 23.95 16.25 7.66
C ALA A 37 23.62 16.68 9.10
N PRO A 38 24.58 16.60 10.04
CA PRO A 38 24.41 17.15 11.37
C PRO A 38 23.98 18.61 11.30
N LEU A 39 23.04 18.99 12.16
CA LEU A 39 22.67 20.39 12.28
C LEU A 39 23.85 21.17 12.86
N ARG A 40 24.14 22.32 12.27
CA ARG A 40 25.22 23.19 12.75
C ARG A 40 24.74 24.01 13.92
N ASN A 41 25.52 24.03 15.00
CA ASN A 41 25.33 25.00 16.08
C ASN A 41 25.86 26.37 15.66
N LEU A 42 24.96 27.31 15.46
CA LEU A 42 25.26 28.73 15.18
C LEU A 42 24.81 29.61 16.34
N THR A 43 24.57 29.03 17.51
CA THR A 43 24.38 29.78 18.74
C THR A 43 25.76 30.31 19.26
N SER A 44 25.74 31.36 20.02
CA SER A 44 26.99 31.89 20.67
C SER A 44 27.42 30.98 21.85
N HIS A 45 26.70 29.91 22.12
CA HIS A 45 26.80 29.08 23.31
C HIS A 45 27.26 27.66 22.98
N PRO A 46 28.54 27.32 23.15
CA PRO A 46 29.04 25.97 22.90
C PRO A 46 28.35 24.90 23.75
N GLU A 47 27.88 25.24 24.95
CA GLU A 47 27.10 24.34 25.81
C GLU A 47 25.77 23.89 25.22
N GLN A 48 25.23 24.62 24.23
CA GLN A 48 24.03 24.24 23.50
C GLN A 48 24.29 23.20 22.41
N GLN A 49 25.55 22.78 22.22
CA GLN A 49 25.89 21.73 21.25
C GLN A 49 25.10 20.41 21.55
N PHE A 50 24.94 20.07 22.83
CA PHE A 50 24.17 18.91 23.24
C PHE A 50 22.72 18.95 22.73
N LEU A 51 22.04 20.10 22.77
CA LEU A 51 20.69 20.27 22.26
C LEU A 51 20.62 20.11 20.75
N VAL A 52 21.63 20.59 20.03
CA VAL A 52 21.72 20.50 18.56
C VAL A 52 21.99 19.05 18.15
N ASP A 53 22.82 18.34 18.90
CA ASP A 53 23.11 16.93 18.67
C ASP A 53 21.86 16.08 18.96
N ASP A 54 21.17 16.28 20.09
CA ASP A 54 19.92 15.56 20.42
C ASP A 54 18.81 15.82 19.38
N PHE A 55 18.68 17.06 18.90
CA PHE A 55 17.75 17.38 17.83
C PHE A 55 18.08 16.64 16.53
N THR A 56 19.36 16.58 16.17
CA THR A 56 19.84 15.84 14.99
C THR A 56 19.55 14.34 15.11
N ASP A 57 19.92 13.73 16.23
CA ASP A 57 19.73 12.29 16.45
C ASP A 57 18.25 11.89 16.40
N ARG A 58 17.39 12.66 17.05
CA ARG A 58 15.94 12.45 17.03
C ARG A 58 15.35 12.64 15.64
N LEU A 59 15.86 13.62 14.88
CA LEU A 59 15.44 13.83 13.50
C LEU A 59 15.78 12.59 12.63
N VAL A 60 17.00 12.08 12.75
CA VAL A 60 17.44 10.86 12.06
C VAL A 60 16.55 9.67 12.40
N ILE A 61 16.35 9.41 13.70
CA ILE A 61 15.52 8.29 14.17
C ILE A 61 14.07 8.45 13.69
N GLY A 62 13.53 9.66 13.76
CA GLY A 62 12.18 9.98 13.33
C GLY A 62 11.98 9.74 11.83
N LEU A 63 12.90 10.22 10.99
CA LEU A 63 12.86 10.02 9.54
C LEU A 63 13.03 8.55 9.18
N PHE A 64 13.93 7.83 9.82
CA PHE A 64 14.13 6.40 9.59
C PHE A 64 12.87 5.58 9.90
N ARG A 65 12.11 5.97 10.92
CA ARG A 65 10.83 5.32 11.29
C ARG A 65 9.69 5.70 10.35
N SER A 66 9.65 6.94 9.88
CA SER A 66 8.52 7.49 9.12
C SER A 66 8.65 7.28 7.62
N CYS A 67 9.87 7.23 7.08
CA CYS A 67 10.11 7.18 5.63
C CYS A 67 10.58 5.80 5.20
N ARG A 68 9.65 4.86 5.03
CA ARG A 68 9.95 3.55 4.43
C ARG A 68 10.16 3.70 2.93
N GLY A 69 11.19 3.05 2.38
CA GLY A 69 11.54 3.16 0.95
C GLY A 69 12.67 4.13 0.65
N PHE A 70 13.22 4.78 1.68
CA PHE A 70 14.46 5.55 1.58
C PHE A 70 15.63 4.79 2.22
N THR A 71 16.82 4.97 1.67
CA THR A 71 18.07 4.64 2.35
C THR A 71 18.64 5.92 2.94
N PHE A 72 18.68 6.02 4.26
CA PHE A 72 19.31 7.14 4.92
C PHE A 72 20.79 6.85 5.12
N THR A 73 21.61 7.85 4.85
CA THR A 73 23.04 7.80 5.05
C THR A 73 23.52 9.08 5.72
N TRP A 74 24.73 9.04 6.22
CA TRP A 74 25.39 10.15 6.85
C TRP A 74 26.35 10.84 5.88
N VAL A 75 26.51 12.17 5.97
CA VAL A 75 27.51 12.89 5.18
C VAL A 75 28.90 12.57 5.72
N PRO A 76 29.82 12.03 4.92
CA PRO A 76 31.20 11.77 5.37
C PRO A 76 31.92 13.09 5.69
N GLY A 77 32.53 13.21 6.85
CA GLY A 77 33.41 14.35 7.20
C GLY A 77 33.22 14.90 8.61
N GLU A 78 32.14 14.62 9.31
CA GLU A 78 31.93 15.07 10.69
C GLU A 78 31.84 13.86 11.63
N ARG A 79 32.70 13.85 12.64
CA ARG A 79 32.94 12.76 13.57
C ARG A 79 31.69 12.37 14.36
N ARG A 80 31.46 11.09 14.47
CA ARG A 80 30.63 10.26 15.33
C ARG A 80 29.38 9.68 14.65
N TRP A 81 29.54 8.51 14.03
CA TRP A 81 28.52 7.47 14.07
C TRP A 81 29.08 6.06 13.78
N SER A 82 28.26 5.04 14.08
CA SER A 82 28.57 3.62 14.21
C SER A 82 29.15 2.98 12.94
N PRO A 83 30.06 1.98 13.11
CA PRO A 83 30.80 1.36 11.99
C PRO A 83 30.01 0.49 11.02
N ASP A 84 28.70 0.26 11.26
CA ASP A 84 27.93 -0.75 10.53
C ASP A 84 27.16 -0.25 9.29
N LEU A 85 27.22 1.04 8.96
CA LEU A 85 26.59 1.58 7.76
C LEU A 85 27.66 1.90 6.72
N SER A 86 27.80 1.04 5.72
CA SER A 86 28.60 1.35 4.53
C SER A 86 28.06 2.61 3.86
N PRO A 87 28.90 3.60 3.52
CA PRO A 87 28.46 4.78 2.79
C PRO A 87 27.87 4.30 1.44
N PRO A 88 26.69 4.81 1.03
CA PRO A 88 26.18 4.56 -0.29
C PRO A 88 27.14 5.13 -1.32
N ASN A 89 27.14 4.53 -2.49
CA ASN A 89 27.88 5.06 -3.63
C ASN A 89 27.46 6.53 -3.84
N PRO A 90 28.38 7.51 -3.87
CA PRO A 90 28.04 8.93 -4.03
C PRO A 90 27.13 9.21 -5.24
N SER A 91 27.18 8.36 -6.28
CA SER A 91 26.32 8.45 -7.45
C SER A 91 24.85 8.08 -7.19
N GLU A 92 24.54 7.44 -6.05
CA GLU A 92 23.18 7.06 -5.66
C GLU A 92 22.52 8.07 -4.72
N LEU A 93 23.33 8.96 -4.13
CA LEU A 93 22.84 9.98 -3.22
C LEU A 93 22.09 11.07 -3.98
N LYS A 94 20.80 11.18 -3.72
CA LYS A 94 19.93 12.09 -4.47
C LYS A 94 19.57 13.36 -3.71
N TYR A 95 19.34 13.27 -2.41
CA TYR A 95 18.93 14.40 -1.59
C TYR A 95 19.75 14.50 -0.32
N VAL A 96 19.90 15.75 0.16
CA VAL A 96 20.56 16.05 1.43
C VAL A 96 19.62 16.85 2.32
N VAL A 97 19.36 16.35 3.52
CA VAL A 97 18.74 17.10 4.61
C VAL A 97 19.84 17.76 5.42
N SER A 98 19.81 19.08 5.56
CA SER A 98 20.82 19.85 6.30
C SER A 98 20.16 21.00 7.04
N GLY A 99 20.87 21.59 8.00
CA GLY A 99 20.33 22.72 8.73
C GLY A 99 21.26 23.33 9.76
N SER A 100 20.70 24.24 10.57
CA SER A 100 21.39 24.87 11.68
C SER A 100 20.40 25.25 12.77
N VAL A 101 20.91 25.35 14.00
CA VAL A 101 20.23 25.97 15.13
C VAL A 101 20.96 27.24 15.48
N GLN A 102 20.24 28.33 15.67
CA GLN A 102 20.76 29.65 15.97
C GLN A 102 19.86 30.38 16.99
N PRO A 103 20.26 31.51 17.57
CA PRO A 103 19.40 32.30 18.45
C PRO A 103 18.09 32.69 17.75
N GLY A 104 16.97 32.61 18.46
CA GLY A 104 15.67 33.05 17.99
C GLY A 104 15.48 34.57 18.04
N SER A 105 14.24 34.98 17.77
CA SER A 105 13.86 36.41 17.76
C SER A 105 13.74 37.01 19.16
N SER A 106 13.60 36.22 20.21
CA SER A 106 13.45 36.65 21.59
C SER A 106 14.43 35.95 22.50
N HIS A 107 14.70 36.55 23.68
CA HIS A 107 15.60 35.96 24.67
C HIS A 107 15.14 34.54 25.10
N GLY A 108 16.07 33.59 25.10
CA GLY A 108 15.81 32.21 25.44
C GLY A 108 15.17 31.35 24.31
N MET A 109 14.85 31.96 23.16
CA MET A 109 14.37 31.23 21.98
C MET A 109 15.54 30.78 21.12
N LEU A 110 15.36 29.57 20.55
CA LEU A 110 16.20 29.00 19.50
C LEU A 110 15.43 28.97 18.19
N ARG A 111 16.14 28.94 17.09
CA ARG A 111 15.59 28.85 15.73
C ARG A 111 16.28 27.75 14.97
N ALA A 112 15.54 26.73 14.59
CA ALA A 112 15.99 25.71 13.65
C ALA A 112 15.68 26.16 12.23
N ASN A 113 16.68 26.10 11.35
CA ASN A 113 16.51 26.26 9.91
C ASN A 113 16.93 24.95 9.28
N ILE A 114 15.99 24.30 8.58
CA ILE A 114 16.23 23.00 7.96
C ILE A 114 15.85 23.09 6.49
N ARG A 115 16.59 22.39 5.64
CA ARG A 115 16.43 22.42 4.19
C ARG A 115 16.69 21.05 3.58
N ILE A 116 16.06 20.80 2.46
CA ILE A 116 16.32 19.66 1.58
C ILE A 116 16.88 20.19 0.28
N SER A 117 18.02 19.69 -0.15
CA SER A 117 18.64 20.02 -1.43
C SER A 117 18.83 18.78 -2.29
N GLU A 118 18.79 18.96 -3.61
CA GLU A 118 19.17 17.93 -4.56
C GLU A 118 20.69 17.88 -4.70
N THR A 119 21.28 16.70 -4.69
CA THR A 119 22.73 16.54 -4.73
C THR A 119 23.33 16.93 -6.07
N ALA A 120 22.61 16.67 -7.18
CA ALA A 120 23.13 16.89 -8.53
C ALA A 120 23.19 18.37 -8.92
N THR A 121 22.21 19.18 -8.50
CA THR A 121 22.07 20.59 -8.88
C THR A 121 22.43 21.54 -7.74
N ALA A 122 22.48 21.03 -6.50
CA ALA A 122 22.57 21.81 -5.27
C ALA A 122 21.36 22.74 -5.02
N ASP A 123 20.27 22.57 -5.78
CA ASP A 123 19.07 23.38 -5.61
C ASP A 123 18.35 23.05 -4.30
N TYR A 124 17.83 24.09 -3.64
CA TYR A 124 16.99 23.93 -2.48
C TYR A 124 15.55 23.58 -2.92
N LEU A 125 15.14 22.36 -2.60
CA LEU A 125 13.79 21.88 -2.93
C LEU A 125 12.75 22.28 -1.87
N TRP A 126 13.22 22.46 -0.63
CA TRP A 126 12.38 22.85 0.49
C TRP A 126 13.22 23.41 1.63
N ALA A 127 12.62 24.32 2.39
CA ALA A 127 13.21 24.85 3.63
C ALA A 127 12.10 25.20 4.63
N CYS A 128 12.38 24.98 5.92
CA CYS A 128 11.55 25.48 7.00
C CYS A 128 12.37 26.22 8.03
N ARG A 129 11.67 27.12 8.75
CA ARG A 129 12.19 27.85 9.88
C ARG A 129 11.23 27.70 11.03
N GLN A 130 11.73 27.21 12.18
CA GLN A 130 10.93 26.97 13.37
C GLN A 130 11.60 27.59 14.58
N GLU A 131 10.87 28.43 15.32
CA GLU A 131 11.33 28.99 16.59
C GLU A 131 10.76 28.17 17.75
N PHE A 132 11.60 27.94 18.78
CA PHE A 132 11.21 27.08 19.89
C PHE A 132 12.02 27.43 21.14
N ARG A 133 11.52 27.05 22.29
CA ARG A 133 12.27 27.04 23.55
C ARG A 133 12.95 25.67 23.72
N PRO A 134 14.10 25.61 24.44
CA PRO A 134 14.77 24.34 24.70
C PRO A 134 13.86 23.24 25.26
N GLU A 135 12.89 23.60 26.11
CA GLU A 135 11.90 22.70 26.68
C GLU A 135 10.92 22.10 25.65
N ASP A 136 10.68 22.79 24.55
CA ASP A 136 9.75 22.37 23.48
C ASP A 136 10.44 21.52 22.40
N LEU A 137 11.72 21.20 22.56
CA LEU A 137 12.56 20.53 21.56
C LEU A 137 11.88 19.26 20.97
N ILE A 138 11.29 18.42 21.82
CA ILE A 138 10.68 17.14 21.40
C ILE A 138 9.47 17.40 20.50
N SER A 139 8.61 18.38 20.85
CA SER A 139 7.43 18.72 20.06
C SER A 139 7.81 19.26 18.69
N ILE A 140 8.72 20.20 18.64
CA ILE A 140 9.21 20.84 17.41
C ILE A 140 9.95 19.85 16.51
N GLN A 141 10.77 18.98 17.09
CA GLN A 141 11.45 17.93 16.33
C GLN A 141 10.44 16.99 15.67
N THR A 142 9.37 16.61 16.38
CA THR A 142 8.31 15.75 15.84
C THR A 142 7.61 16.43 14.65
N GLU A 143 7.26 17.70 14.79
CA GLU A 143 6.64 18.49 13.72
C GLU A 143 7.54 18.61 12.49
N VAL A 144 8.80 18.97 12.69
CA VAL A 144 9.80 19.08 11.61
C VAL A 144 10.03 17.73 10.93
N THR A 145 10.09 16.63 11.69
CA THR A 145 10.21 15.28 11.12
C THR A 145 9.03 14.96 10.20
N VAL A 146 7.79 15.27 10.62
CA VAL A 146 6.60 15.07 9.79
C VAL A 146 6.67 15.90 8.52
N GLN A 147 7.05 17.17 8.60
CA GLN A 147 7.18 18.05 7.42
C GLN A 147 8.22 17.50 6.43
N ILE A 148 9.40 17.10 6.90
CA ILE A 148 10.45 16.53 6.05
C ILE A 148 9.96 15.21 5.41
N SER A 149 9.32 14.33 6.18
CA SER A 149 8.79 13.05 5.69
C SER A 149 7.83 13.27 4.54
N ARG A 150 6.93 14.25 4.63
CA ARG A 150 6.01 14.63 3.56
C ARG A 150 6.73 15.09 2.29
N VAL A 151 7.69 15.97 2.45
CA VAL A 151 8.46 16.48 1.29
C VAL A 151 9.23 15.36 0.62
N LEU A 152 9.91 14.52 1.39
CA LEU A 152 10.62 13.37 0.85
C LEU A 152 9.65 12.44 0.10
N HIS A 153 8.47 12.17 0.65
CA HIS A 153 7.47 11.34 -0.03
C HIS A 153 7.01 11.97 -1.35
N MET A 154 6.73 13.28 -1.38
CA MET A 154 6.41 14.00 -2.63
C MET A 154 7.53 13.89 -3.67
N LEU A 155 8.79 13.94 -3.24
CA LEU A 155 9.93 13.75 -4.14
C LEU A 155 10.00 12.33 -4.70
N VAL A 156 9.63 11.30 -3.94
CA VAL A 156 9.49 9.91 -4.44
C VAL A 156 8.38 9.80 -5.47
N VAL A 157 7.21 10.36 -5.17
CA VAL A 157 6.08 10.38 -6.11
C VAL A 157 6.48 11.09 -7.39
N HIS A 158 7.13 12.25 -7.30
CA HIS A 158 7.60 13.01 -8.46
C HIS A 158 8.62 12.21 -9.29
N GLU A 159 9.59 11.56 -8.65
CA GLU A 159 10.57 10.73 -9.35
C GLU A 159 9.94 9.50 -10.01
N ALA A 160 9.01 8.83 -9.33
CA ALA A 160 8.24 7.72 -9.91
C ALA A 160 7.42 8.21 -11.12
N SER A 161 6.80 9.39 -11.01
CA SER A 161 6.05 10.05 -12.08
C SER A 161 6.94 10.40 -13.27
N ARG A 162 8.11 10.98 -13.02
CA ARG A 162 9.09 11.30 -14.07
C ARG A 162 9.55 10.06 -14.84
N ARG A 163 9.81 8.95 -14.14
CA ARG A 163 10.17 7.68 -14.77
C ARG A 163 9.04 7.11 -15.61
N ALA A 164 7.80 7.18 -15.11
CA ALA A 164 6.62 6.73 -15.84
C ALA A 164 6.42 7.53 -17.14
N SER A 165 6.67 8.84 -17.12
CA SER A 165 6.55 9.72 -18.28
C SER A 165 7.61 9.44 -19.37
N MET A 166 8.81 9.03 -18.97
CA MET A 166 9.86 8.67 -19.95
C MET A 166 9.54 7.39 -20.76
N THR A 167 8.56 6.60 -20.31
CA THR A 167 8.12 5.35 -20.95
C THR A 167 6.76 5.48 -21.66
N SER A 168 6.14 6.66 -21.68
CA SER A 168 4.81 6.90 -22.27
C SER A 168 4.89 7.93 -23.40
N ASP A 169 3.91 7.89 -24.32
CA ASP A 169 3.73 8.89 -25.39
C ASP A 169 3.67 10.30 -24.80
N THR A 170 4.59 11.15 -25.22
CA THR A 170 5.05 12.32 -24.49
C THR A 170 4.15 13.56 -24.59
N GLU A 171 3.06 13.53 -25.36
CA GLU A 171 2.25 14.72 -25.61
C GLU A 171 0.91 14.80 -24.87
N LEU A 172 0.57 13.78 -24.06
CA LEU A 172 -0.73 13.72 -23.41
C LEU A 172 -0.85 14.71 -22.24
N GLY A 173 -1.93 15.47 -22.19
CA GLY A 173 -2.25 16.34 -21.05
C GLY A 173 -2.66 15.57 -19.80
N VAL A 174 -2.76 16.28 -18.65
CA VAL A 174 -3.21 15.70 -17.38
C VAL A 174 -4.56 14.98 -17.52
N THR A 175 -5.54 15.64 -18.14
CA THR A 175 -6.89 15.11 -18.35
C THR A 175 -6.89 13.80 -19.15
N GLU A 176 -6.03 13.69 -20.17
CA GLU A 176 -5.90 12.48 -20.96
C GLU A 176 -5.26 11.34 -20.19
N CYS A 177 -4.24 11.64 -19.40
CA CYS A 177 -3.62 10.66 -18.50
C CYS A 177 -4.65 10.12 -17.50
N LEU A 178 -5.44 10.99 -16.87
CA LEU A 178 -6.52 10.60 -15.94
C LEU A 178 -7.59 9.76 -16.65
N ALA A 179 -7.99 10.14 -17.86
CA ALA A 179 -8.96 9.39 -18.65
C ALA A 179 -8.47 7.97 -18.97
N ARG A 180 -7.20 7.80 -19.37
CA ARG A 180 -6.58 6.48 -19.61
C ARG A 180 -6.46 5.65 -18.34
N ALA A 181 -6.04 6.26 -17.24
CA ALA A 181 -5.98 5.60 -15.93
C ALA A 181 -7.36 5.07 -15.50
N ASN A 182 -8.38 5.93 -15.59
CA ASN A 182 -9.75 5.56 -15.25
C ASN A 182 -10.32 4.50 -16.20
N ALA A 183 -9.97 4.53 -17.50
CA ALA A 183 -10.35 3.50 -18.45
C ALA A 183 -9.76 2.13 -18.10
N ALA A 184 -8.47 2.08 -17.71
CA ALA A 184 -7.83 0.85 -17.25
C ALA A 184 -8.51 0.28 -15.97
N LEU A 185 -8.90 1.16 -15.02
CA LEU A 185 -9.63 0.76 -13.82
C LEU A 185 -11.08 0.32 -14.07
N LYS A 186 -11.68 0.69 -15.22
CA LYS A 186 -13.01 0.20 -15.61
C LYS A 186 -13.00 -1.25 -16.09
N GLY A 187 -11.84 -1.83 -16.33
CA GLY A 187 -11.66 -3.23 -16.68
C GLY A 187 -11.90 -4.20 -15.51
N GLU A 188 -11.51 -5.45 -15.71
CA GLU A 188 -11.50 -6.46 -14.66
C GLU A 188 -10.50 -6.08 -13.55
N PHE A 189 -10.74 -6.55 -12.33
CA PHE A 189 -9.79 -6.40 -11.22
C PHE A 189 -8.58 -7.32 -11.43
N ARG A 190 -7.55 -6.79 -12.09
CA ARG A 190 -6.34 -7.51 -12.52
C ARG A 190 -5.09 -6.70 -12.22
N ALA A 191 -3.98 -7.41 -11.99
CA ALA A 191 -2.70 -6.80 -11.67
C ALA A 191 -2.16 -5.91 -12.79
N ASP A 192 -2.23 -6.38 -14.04
CA ASP A 192 -1.76 -5.66 -15.21
C ASP A 192 -2.55 -4.36 -15.47
N LEU A 193 -3.88 -4.41 -15.35
CA LEU A 193 -4.73 -3.22 -15.51
C LEU A 193 -4.53 -2.22 -14.37
N SER A 194 -4.34 -2.69 -13.13
CA SER A 194 -4.02 -1.82 -12.01
C SER A 194 -2.64 -1.16 -12.16
N ALA A 195 -1.66 -1.88 -12.71
CA ALA A 195 -0.34 -1.34 -13.03
C ALA A 195 -0.39 -0.30 -14.16
N GLU A 196 -1.18 -0.57 -15.19
CA GLU A 196 -1.39 0.38 -16.28
C GLU A 196 -2.07 1.66 -15.80
N ALA A 197 -3.13 1.54 -15.00
CA ALA A 197 -3.79 2.69 -14.39
C ALA A 197 -2.82 3.52 -13.57
N GLN A 198 -1.99 2.87 -12.75
CA GLN A 198 -1.01 3.57 -11.95
C GLN A 198 0.03 4.31 -12.78
N LYS A 199 0.52 3.69 -13.88
CA LYS A 199 1.42 4.36 -14.83
C LYS A 199 0.82 5.68 -15.32
N TRP A 200 -0.47 5.69 -15.66
CA TRP A 200 -1.13 6.89 -16.17
C TRP A 200 -1.41 7.93 -15.07
N PHE A 201 -1.77 7.53 -13.85
CA PHE A 201 -1.87 8.46 -12.72
C PHE A 201 -0.51 9.10 -12.41
N LEU A 202 0.57 8.33 -12.41
CA LEU A 202 1.92 8.86 -12.24
C LEU A 202 2.31 9.79 -13.40
N ALA A 203 1.90 9.50 -14.63
CA ALA A 203 2.11 10.40 -15.78
C ALA A 203 1.35 11.72 -15.65
N ALA A 204 0.16 11.72 -15.04
CA ALA A 204 -0.56 12.94 -14.69
C ALA A 204 0.18 13.76 -13.64
N LEU A 205 0.68 13.10 -12.56
CA LEU A 205 1.44 13.76 -11.50
C LEU A 205 2.80 14.32 -11.97
N ALA A 206 3.38 13.78 -13.04
CA ALA A 206 4.59 14.36 -13.64
C ALA A 206 4.34 15.75 -14.23
N ARG A 207 3.11 16.05 -14.61
CA ARG A 207 2.67 17.31 -15.20
C ARG A 207 2.06 18.26 -14.16
N ASP A 208 1.33 17.70 -13.23
CA ASP A 208 0.68 18.41 -12.12
C ASP A 208 0.89 17.61 -10.82
N PRO A 209 1.98 17.87 -10.08
CA PRO A 209 2.34 17.13 -8.88
C PRO A 209 1.32 17.23 -7.73
N CYS A 210 0.47 18.25 -7.75
CA CYS A 210 -0.55 18.49 -6.73
C CYS A 210 -1.94 18.00 -7.15
N ASN A 211 -2.05 17.29 -8.27
CA ASN A 211 -3.34 16.81 -8.78
C ASN A 211 -3.94 15.76 -7.84
N VAL A 212 -4.99 16.16 -7.13
CA VAL A 212 -5.63 15.33 -6.10
C VAL A 212 -6.22 14.06 -6.69
N GLU A 213 -6.86 14.13 -7.87
CA GLU A 213 -7.44 12.94 -8.52
C GLU A 213 -6.36 11.92 -8.87
N ALA A 214 -5.22 12.38 -9.37
CA ALA A 214 -4.09 11.50 -9.66
C ALA A 214 -3.47 10.90 -8.40
N LEU A 215 -3.30 11.67 -7.31
CA LEU A 215 -2.84 11.15 -6.01
C LEU A 215 -3.79 10.09 -5.46
N VAL A 216 -5.08 10.35 -5.51
CA VAL A 216 -6.14 9.40 -5.10
C VAL A 216 -6.09 8.14 -5.95
N GLY A 217 -5.89 8.28 -7.25
CA GLY A 217 -5.75 7.17 -8.19
C GLY A 217 -4.52 6.29 -7.91
N VAL A 218 -3.36 6.90 -7.61
CA VAL A 218 -2.16 6.16 -7.18
C VAL A 218 -2.43 5.42 -5.88
N ALA A 219 -3.04 6.06 -4.89
CA ALA A 219 -3.37 5.42 -3.62
C ALA A 219 -4.34 4.24 -3.79
N LEU A 220 -5.33 4.37 -4.69
CA LEU A 220 -6.27 3.30 -5.03
C LEU A 220 -5.57 2.10 -5.66
N THR A 221 -4.67 2.32 -6.62
CA THR A 221 -3.91 1.22 -7.23
C THR A 221 -2.98 0.55 -6.22
N CYS A 222 -2.36 1.30 -5.32
CA CYS A 222 -1.60 0.76 -4.20
C CYS A 222 -2.46 -0.12 -3.28
N GLN A 223 -3.70 0.28 -3.02
CA GLN A 223 -4.66 -0.53 -2.25
C GLN A 223 -4.97 -1.85 -2.95
N HIS A 224 -5.11 -1.87 -4.27
CA HIS A 224 -5.32 -3.09 -5.04
C HIS A 224 -4.20 -4.09 -4.80
N PHE A 225 -2.93 -3.65 -4.82
CA PHE A 225 -1.78 -4.51 -4.55
C PHE A 225 -1.67 -4.92 -3.10
N ALA A 226 -1.93 -4.02 -2.17
CA ALA A 226 -1.90 -4.29 -0.73
C ALA A 226 -2.93 -5.35 -0.31
N SER A 227 -4.07 -5.44 -1.02
CA SER A 227 -5.13 -6.40 -0.75
C SER A 227 -5.06 -7.67 -1.59
N SER A 228 -4.07 -7.80 -2.47
CA SER A 228 -3.94 -8.92 -3.42
C SER A 228 -2.53 -9.54 -3.36
N PRO A 229 -2.15 -10.20 -2.26
CA PRO A 229 -0.79 -10.72 -2.06
C PRO A 229 -0.38 -11.76 -3.11
N TRP A 230 -1.34 -12.39 -3.80
CA TRP A 230 -1.10 -13.30 -4.92
C TRP A 230 -0.68 -12.59 -6.22
N TRP A 231 -0.69 -11.26 -6.28
CA TRP A 231 -0.14 -10.48 -7.39
C TRP A 231 1.36 -10.23 -7.26
N GLY A 232 1.97 -10.54 -6.12
CA GLY A 232 3.37 -10.37 -5.81
C GLY A 232 3.76 -11.15 -4.56
N ASP A 233 4.69 -10.62 -3.79
CA ASP A 233 5.04 -11.15 -2.48
C ASP A 233 4.51 -10.26 -1.34
N ALA A 234 4.57 -10.76 -0.11
CA ALA A 234 4.09 -10.03 1.07
C ALA A 234 4.86 -8.71 1.30
N ARG A 235 6.14 -8.64 0.91
CA ARG A 235 6.96 -7.43 1.03
C ARG A 235 6.48 -6.35 0.05
N ALA A 236 6.16 -6.75 -1.18
CA ALA A 236 5.60 -5.86 -2.19
C ALA A 236 4.23 -5.31 -1.76
N ALA A 237 3.36 -6.17 -1.22
CA ALA A 237 2.05 -5.77 -0.71
C ALA A 237 2.17 -4.78 0.47
N ALA A 238 3.10 -5.01 1.39
CA ALA A 238 3.37 -4.10 2.50
C ALA A 238 3.91 -2.74 2.02
N ALA A 239 4.85 -2.74 1.08
CA ALA A 239 5.40 -1.52 0.49
C ALA A 239 4.31 -0.72 -0.25
N ALA A 240 3.43 -1.39 -1.01
CA ALA A 240 2.28 -0.75 -1.65
C ALA A 240 1.34 -0.12 -0.63
N SER A 241 1.04 -0.82 0.47
CA SER A 241 0.21 -0.30 1.55
C SER A 241 0.80 0.97 2.17
N ASP A 242 2.09 0.95 2.49
CA ASP A 242 2.77 2.10 3.08
C ASP A 242 2.78 3.30 2.12
N PHE A 243 3.20 3.09 0.87
CA PHE A 243 3.23 4.13 -0.15
C PHE A 243 1.83 4.72 -0.42
N GLY A 244 0.81 3.88 -0.54
CA GLY A 244 -0.57 4.33 -0.75
C GLY A 244 -1.10 5.16 0.41
N ARG A 245 -0.79 4.78 1.68
CA ARG A 245 -1.23 5.53 2.86
C ARG A 245 -0.60 6.93 2.92
N GLU A 246 0.67 7.04 2.59
CA GLU A 246 1.35 8.34 2.52
C GLU A 246 0.78 9.19 1.39
N THR A 247 0.57 8.60 0.20
CA THR A 247 0.01 9.31 -0.96
C THR A 247 -1.41 9.82 -0.70
N VAL A 248 -2.29 9.01 -0.11
CA VAL A 248 -3.66 9.46 0.20
C VAL A 248 -3.69 10.50 1.31
N THR A 249 -2.73 10.48 2.23
CA THR A 249 -2.61 11.52 3.26
C THR A 249 -2.29 12.88 2.62
N ILE A 250 -1.37 12.91 1.65
CA ILE A 250 -1.07 14.13 0.89
C ILE A 250 -2.30 14.62 0.10
N ALA A 251 -3.04 13.71 -0.55
CA ALA A 251 -4.27 14.09 -1.26
C ALA A 251 -5.27 14.76 -0.32
N LEU A 252 -5.42 14.25 0.91
CA LEU A 252 -6.32 14.79 1.93
C LEU A 252 -5.80 16.10 2.57
N GLU A 253 -4.52 16.41 2.45
CA GLU A 253 -3.98 17.72 2.84
C GLU A 253 -4.34 18.80 1.84
N PHE A 254 -4.33 18.47 0.53
CA PHE A 254 -4.80 19.39 -0.51
C PHE A 254 -6.31 19.53 -0.51
N GLU A 255 -7.05 18.45 -0.27
CA GLU A 255 -8.50 18.44 -0.28
C GLU A 255 -9.06 17.61 0.90
N PRO A 256 -9.17 18.20 2.10
CA PRO A 256 -9.64 17.50 3.32
C PRO A 256 -11.06 16.91 3.20
N GLY A 257 -11.90 17.51 2.35
CA GLY A 257 -13.29 17.09 2.10
C GLY A 257 -13.46 15.99 1.04
N HIS A 258 -12.38 15.41 0.51
CA HIS A 258 -12.46 14.43 -0.57
C HIS A 258 -12.89 13.04 -0.05
N ALA A 259 -14.19 12.75 -0.15
CA ALA A 259 -14.81 11.53 0.40
C ALA A 259 -14.15 10.23 -0.12
N SER A 260 -13.86 10.14 -1.43
CA SER A 260 -13.20 8.95 -2.01
C SER A 260 -11.79 8.75 -1.48
N ALA A 261 -11.01 9.83 -1.29
CA ALA A 261 -9.68 9.74 -0.67
C ALA A 261 -9.77 9.21 0.76
N LYS A 262 -10.73 9.71 1.53
CA LYS A 262 -11.00 9.23 2.89
C LYS A 262 -11.41 7.75 2.93
N CYS A 263 -12.22 7.31 1.96
CA CYS A 263 -12.57 5.90 1.80
C CYS A 263 -11.34 5.03 1.48
N ILE A 264 -10.48 5.46 0.54
CA ILE A 264 -9.24 4.75 0.21
C ILE A 264 -8.28 4.71 1.40
N GLN A 265 -8.21 5.77 2.21
CA GLN A 265 -7.46 5.75 3.47
C GLN A 265 -7.98 4.63 4.39
N GLY A 266 -9.30 4.49 4.53
CA GLY A 266 -9.92 3.40 5.28
C GLY A 266 -9.56 2.02 4.72
N MET A 267 -9.60 1.84 3.40
CA MET A 267 -9.21 0.58 2.74
C MET A 267 -7.75 0.21 3.02
N LEU A 268 -6.83 1.17 2.93
CA LEU A 268 -5.40 0.96 3.20
C LEU A 268 -5.13 0.68 4.68
N LEU A 269 -5.83 1.35 5.59
CA LEU A 269 -5.77 1.06 7.03
C LEU A 269 -6.28 -0.35 7.33
N SER A 270 -7.40 -0.76 6.70
CA SER A 270 -7.92 -2.11 6.81
C SER A 270 -6.93 -3.13 6.27
N ALA A 271 -6.28 -2.86 5.13
CA ALA A 271 -5.23 -3.71 4.58
C ALA A 271 -4.03 -3.86 5.53
N ALA A 272 -3.70 -2.83 6.29
CA ALA A 272 -2.64 -2.83 7.30
C ALA A 272 -3.05 -3.44 8.66
N GLY A 273 -4.27 -3.99 8.80
CA GLY A 273 -4.80 -4.54 10.05
C GLY A 273 -5.24 -3.48 11.08
N ARG A 274 -5.21 -2.18 10.75
CA ARG A 274 -5.63 -1.06 11.61
C ARG A 274 -7.15 -0.86 11.53
N LEU A 275 -7.91 -1.92 11.88
CA LEU A 275 -9.35 -2.04 11.58
C LEU A 275 -10.22 -0.97 12.27
N LYS A 276 -9.91 -0.58 13.52
CA LYS A 276 -10.67 0.47 14.23
C LYS A 276 -10.49 1.83 13.60
N GLU A 277 -9.29 2.13 13.15
CA GLU A 277 -8.99 3.39 12.44
C GLU A 277 -9.62 3.39 11.04
N ALA A 278 -9.61 2.23 10.36
CA ALA A 278 -10.32 2.05 9.10
C ALA A 278 -11.83 2.32 9.25
N ALA A 279 -12.47 1.79 10.30
CA ALA A 279 -13.88 2.04 10.58
C ALA A 279 -14.16 3.54 10.80
N SER A 280 -13.25 4.26 11.48
CA SER A 280 -13.37 5.71 11.64
C SER A 280 -13.27 6.44 10.29
N ALA A 281 -12.31 6.04 9.43
CA ALA A 281 -12.13 6.65 8.12
C ALA A 281 -13.35 6.42 7.21
N PHE A 282 -13.94 5.21 7.20
CA PHE A 282 -15.18 4.94 6.44
C PHE A 282 -16.36 5.77 6.94
N ARG A 283 -16.53 5.92 8.26
CA ARG A 283 -17.58 6.82 8.82
C ARG A 283 -17.38 8.27 8.39
N GLN A 284 -16.13 8.77 8.40
CA GLN A 284 -15.82 10.11 7.93
C GLN A 284 -16.12 10.27 6.43
N ALA A 285 -15.76 9.27 5.59
CA ALA A 285 -16.08 9.27 4.17
C ALA A 285 -17.60 9.36 3.94
N LEU A 286 -18.39 8.58 4.69
CA LEU A 286 -19.85 8.59 4.61
C LEU A 286 -20.49 9.86 5.17
N ALA A 287 -19.84 10.54 6.12
CA ALA A 287 -20.28 11.85 6.58
C ALA A 287 -20.09 12.95 5.52
N MET A 288 -19.07 12.78 4.64
CA MET A 288 -18.82 13.67 3.50
C MET A 288 -19.72 13.35 2.31
N ASP A 289 -19.92 12.06 2.02
CA ASP A 289 -20.75 11.57 0.92
C ASP A 289 -21.45 10.26 1.31
N GLN A 290 -22.72 10.36 1.67
CA GLN A 290 -23.58 9.22 2.01
C GLN A 290 -23.90 8.32 0.81
N GLY A 291 -23.71 8.81 -0.41
CA GLY A 291 -23.91 8.09 -1.67
C GLY A 291 -22.69 7.23 -2.08
N LEU A 292 -21.59 7.30 -1.36
CA LEU A 292 -20.36 6.60 -1.71
C LEU A 292 -20.46 5.08 -1.46
N ALA A 293 -20.91 4.33 -2.49
CA ALA A 293 -21.14 2.89 -2.42
C ALA A 293 -19.91 2.10 -1.91
N SER A 294 -18.71 2.49 -2.33
CA SER A 294 -17.47 1.86 -1.88
C SER A 294 -17.25 1.99 -0.37
N ALA A 295 -17.59 3.14 0.23
CA ALA A 295 -17.43 3.34 1.68
C ALA A 295 -18.40 2.46 2.48
N HIS A 296 -19.63 2.23 2.00
CA HIS A 296 -20.54 1.25 2.58
C HIS A 296 -19.99 -0.17 2.46
N ALA A 297 -19.58 -0.61 1.27
CA ALA A 297 -19.13 -1.96 1.03
C ALA A 297 -17.85 -2.31 1.81
N PHE A 298 -16.84 -1.45 1.74
CA PHE A 298 -15.57 -1.68 2.45
C PHE A 298 -15.69 -1.47 3.96
N GLY A 299 -16.61 -0.60 4.41
CA GLY A 299 -16.96 -0.45 5.81
C GLY A 299 -17.57 -1.73 6.37
N GLY A 300 -18.54 -2.32 5.66
CA GLY A 300 -19.13 -3.62 6.01
C GLY A 300 -18.11 -4.76 6.01
N TYR A 301 -17.24 -4.83 4.99
CA TYR A 301 -16.15 -5.81 4.99
C TYR A 301 -15.20 -5.63 6.19
N ASN A 302 -14.89 -4.40 6.56
CA ASN A 302 -14.07 -4.11 7.74
C ASN A 302 -14.76 -4.54 9.05
N ALA A 303 -16.09 -4.42 9.14
CA ALA A 303 -16.88 -4.94 10.27
C ALA A 303 -16.76 -6.46 10.36
N ALA A 304 -16.84 -7.19 9.23
CA ALA A 304 -16.60 -8.64 9.21
C ALA A 304 -15.20 -9.01 9.74
N LEU A 305 -14.16 -8.24 9.40
CA LEU A 305 -12.80 -8.45 9.93
C LEU A 305 -12.69 -8.14 11.44
N LEU A 306 -13.53 -7.25 11.97
CA LEU A 306 -13.64 -7.01 13.41
C LEU A 306 -14.35 -8.13 14.16
N GLY A 307 -15.03 -9.03 13.45
CA GLY A 307 -15.86 -10.11 14.00
C GLY A 307 -17.35 -9.75 14.06
N GLU A 308 -17.74 -8.65 13.41
CA GLU A 308 -19.10 -8.09 13.37
C GLU A 308 -19.73 -8.36 11.98
N ALA A 309 -19.60 -9.59 11.48
CA ALA A 309 -20.02 -9.98 10.13
C ALA A 309 -21.52 -9.74 9.85
N TRP A 310 -22.35 -9.67 10.88
CA TRP A 310 -23.78 -9.38 10.79
C TRP A 310 -24.09 -7.97 10.24
N GLU A 311 -23.19 -6.98 10.42
CA GLU A 311 -23.35 -5.65 9.86
C GLU A 311 -23.09 -5.59 8.34
N THR A 312 -22.40 -6.59 7.81
CA THR A 312 -21.92 -6.56 6.41
C THR A 312 -23.07 -6.67 5.41
N ALA A 313 -24.09 -7.48 5.69
CA ALA A 313 -25.19 -7.73 4.76
C ALA A 313 -25.93 -6.43 4.41
N GLU A 314 -26.33 -5.63 5.40
CA GLU A 314 -27.02 -4.37 5.19
C GLU A 314 -26.13 -3.36 4.43
N ALA A 315 -24.84 -3.29 4.80
CA ALA A 315 -23.88 -2.41 4.15
C ALA A 315 -23.69 -2.76 2.67
N ILE A 316 -23.63 -4.05 2.33
CA ILE A 316 -23.51 -4.52 0.94
C ILE A 316 -24.80 -4.26 0.15
N GLU A 317 -25.98 -4.51 0.72
CA GLU A 317 -27.22 -4.17 0.06
C GLU A 317 -27.33 -2.68 -0.24
N ARG A 318 -26.93 -1.82 0.70
CA ARG A 318 -26.90 -0.37 0.50
C ARG A 318 -25.93 0.03 -0.61
N ALA A 319 -24.73 -0.53 -0.60
CA ALA A 319 -23.75 -0.30 -1.66
C ALA A 319 -24.28 -0.72 -3.05
N MET A 320 -24.96 -1.86 -3.14
CA MET A 320 -25.54 -2.35 -4.40
C MET A 320 -26.72 -1.51 -4.90
N ARG A 321 -27.50 -0.89 -3.99
CA ARG A 321 -28.56 0.05 -4.36
C ARG A 321 -28.01 1.37 -4.91
N LEU A 322 -26.91 1.87 -4.30
CA LEU A 322 -26.27 3.12 -4.69
C LEU A 322 -25.53 3.01 -6.01
N ASP A 323 -24.91 1.86 -6.28
CA ASP A 323 -24.16 1.63 -7.51
C ASP A 323 -24.69 0.43 -8.28
N ARG A 324 -25.59 0.70 -9.25
CA ARG A 324 -26.22 -0.32 -10.09
C ARG A 324 -25.34 -0.78 -11.25
N THR A 325 -24.32 -0.03 -11.61
CA THR A 325 -23.53 -0.23 -12.83
C THR A 325 -22.10 -0.63 -12.58
N ASP A 326 -21.65 -0.62 -11.32
CA ASP A 326 -20.25 -0.81 -10.98
C ASP A 326 -19.77 -2.22 -11.30
N ARG A 327 -18.67 -2.29 -12.03
CA ARG A 327 -17.92 -3.52 -12.27
C ARG A 327 -17.30 -4.09 -10.98
N ARG A 328 -17.12 -3.24 -9.95
CA ARG A 328 -16.71 -3.66 -8.60
C ARG A 328 -17.76 -4.48 -7.85
N ARG A 329 -18.95 -4.67 -8.42
CA ARG A 329 -19.99 -5.53 -7.81
C ARG A 329 -19.51 -6.96 -7.55
N SER A 330 -18.53 -7.47 -8.31
CA SER A 330 -17.88 -8.74 -7.98
C SER A 330 -17.29 -8.74 -6.58
N ILE A 331 -16.63 -7.65 -6.18
CA ILE A 331 -16.04 -7.47 -4.84
C ILE A 331 -17.14 -7.34 -3.79
N PHE A 332 -18.24 -6.64 -4.07
CA PHE A 332 -19.37 -6.52 -3.15
C PHE A 332 -20.04 -7.89 -2.91
N PHE A 333 -20.24 -8.68 -3.97
CA PHE A 333 -20.73 -10.06 -3.83
C PHE A 333 -19.76 -10.94 -3.02
N PHE A 334 -18.45 -10.76 -3.22
CA PHE A 334 -17.45 -11.45 -2.42
C PHE A 334 -17.54 -11.05 -0.93
N PHE A 335 -17.64 -9.78 -0.60
CA PHE A 335 -17.78 -9.33 0.80
C PHE A 335 -19.03 -9.88 1.46
N GLY A 336 -20.16 -9.89 0.75
CA GLY A 336 -21.40 -10.48 1.24
C GLY A 336 -21.25 -11.98 1.48
N GLY A 337 -20.74 -12.72 0.50
CA GLY A 337 -20.53 -14.17 0.62
C GLY A 337 -19.52 -14.55 1.70
N PHE A 338 -18.47 -13.77 1.87
CA PHE A 338 -17.52 -13.96 2.96
C PHE A 338 -18.18 -13.74 4.33
N ALA A 339 -18.97 -12.69 4.48
CA ALA A 339 -19.70 -12.43 5.72
C ALA A 339 -20.71 -13.55 6.05
N GLU A 340 -21.44 -14.07 5.05
CA GLU A 340 -22.36 -15.21 5.25
C GLU A 340 -21.61 -16.47 5.72
N LEU A 341 -20.40 -16.73 5.21
CA LEU A 341 -19.56 -17.81 5.71
C LEU A 341 -19.15 -17.60 7.17
N LEU A 342 -18.73 -16.41 7.54
CA LEU A 342 -18.37 -16.11 8.94
C LEU A 342 -19.56 -16.27 9.89
N LEU A 343 -20.80 -16.09 9.37
CA LEU A 343 -22.06 -16.33 10.11
C LEU A 343 -22.52 -17.79 10.09
N GLY A 344 -21.77 -18.71 9.44
CA GLY A 344 -22.13 -20.12 9.31
C GLY A 344 -23.20 -20.41 8.25
N ARG A 345 -23.54 -19.45 7.39
CA ARG A 345 -24.59 -19.56 6.36
C ARG A 345 -23.98 -19.94 5.01
N ALA A 346 -23.47 -21.18 4.94
CA ALA A 346 -22.70 -21.62 3.76
C ALA A 346 -23.53 -21.69 2.48
N HIS A 347 -24.83 -21.98 2.54
CA HIS A 347 -25.71 -22.03 1.36
C HIS A 347 -25.92 -20.64 0.74
N GLU A 348 -26.14 -19.63 1.54
CA GLU A 348 -26.28 -18.23 1.15
C GLU A 348 -24.96 -17.70 0.58
N ALA A 349 -23.85 -18.07 1.20
CA ALA A 349 -22.51 -17.72 0.74
C ALA A 349 -22.24 -18.24 -0.68
N ILE A 350 -22.60 -19.48 -1.00
CA ILE A 350 -22.43 -20.06 -2.34
C ILE A 350 -23.06 -19.16 -3.41
N VAL A 351 -24.29 -18.70 -3.19
CA VAL A 351 -25.02 -17.87 -4.16
C VAL A 351 -24.26 -16.57 -4.44
N LEU A 352 -23.77 -15.90 -3.39
CA LEU A 352 -23.06 -14.64 -3.53
C LEU A 352 -21.66 -14.83 -4.13
N LEU A 353 -20.93 -15.85 -3.69
CA LEU A 353 -19.59 -16.15 -4.20
C LEU A 353 -19.60 -16.60 -5.66
N GLN A 354 -20.62 -17.35 -6.10
CA GLN A 354 -20.82 -17.66 -7.51
C GLN A 354 -21.06 -16.41 -8.35
N LYS A 355 -21.93 -15.49 -7.89
CA LYS A 355 -22.13 -14.19 -8.56
C LYS A 355 -20.86 -13.35 -8.62
N SER A 356 -19.99 -13.44 -7.60
CA SER A 356 -18.67 -12.82 -7.63
C SER A 356 -17.79 -13.40 -8.73
N GLN A 357 -17.73 -14.73 -8.82
CA GLN A 357 -16.93 -15.45 -9.81
C GLN A 357 -17.41 -15.28 -11.26
N GLU A 358 -18.73 -15.28 -11.48
CA GLU A 358 -19.31 -15.01 -12.80
C GLU A 358 -18.85 -13.64 -13.36
N ARG A 359 -18.64 -12.65 -12.49
CA ARG A 359 -18.21 -11.30 -12.87
C ARG A 359 -16.71 -11.14 -12.91
N ASN A 360 -15.99 -11.87 -12.07
CA ASN A 360 -14.54 -11.88 -12.05
C ASN A 360 -14.01 -13.29 -11.77
N PRO A 361 -13.82 -14.12 -12.81
CA PRO A 361 -13.33 -15.48 -12.67
C PRO A 361 -11.92 -15.59 -12.06
N THR A 362 -11.14 -14.52 -12.09
CA THR A 362 -9.76 -14.50 -11.58
C THR A 362 -9.65 -14.00 -10.13
N HIS A 363 -10.78 -13.79 -9.44
CA HIS A 363 -10.78 -13.33 -8.05
C HIS A 363 -10.49 -14.50 -7.09
N GLY A 364 -9.20 -14.72 -6.80
CA GLY A 364 -8.72 -15.87 -6.02
C GLY A 364 -9.38 -16.03 -4.64
N SER A 365 -9.64 -14.93 -3.93
CA SER A 365 -10.33 -15.03 -2.63
C SER A 365 -11.78 -15.51 -2.76
N ALA A 366 -12.51 -15.09 -3.81
CA ALA A 366 -13.86 -15.57 -4.04
C ALA A 366 -13.87 -17.07 -4.38
N GLN A 367 -12.88 -17.54 -5.16
CA GLN A 367 -12.70 -18.97 -5.43
C GLN A 367 -12.42 -19.76 -4.15
N LEU A 368 -11.49 -19.28 -3.33
CA LEU A 368 -11.08 -19.92 -2.08
C LEU A 368 -12.28 -20.11 -1.13
N PHE A 369 -13.05 -19.03 -0.92
CA PHE A 369 -14.19 -19.12 0.00
C PHE A 369 -15.41 -19.82 -0.60
N LEU A 370 -15.58 -19.83 -1.92
CA LEU A 370 -16.58 -20.69 -2.56
C LEU A 370 -16.22 -22.16 -2.37
N LEU A 371 -14.96 -22.51 -2.46
CA LEU A 371 -14.46 -23.87 -2.18
C LEU A 371 -14.76 -24.28 -0.74
N ALA A 372 -14.52 -23.40 0.25
CA ALA A 372 -14.88 -23.63 1.64
C ALA A 372 -16.40 -23.86 1.80
N ALA A 373 -17.22 -23.01 1.17
CA ALA A 373 -18.67 -23.11 1.24
C ALA A 373 -19.21 -24.44 0.63
N LEU A 374 -18.65 -24.85 -0.51
CA LEU A 374 -19.00 -26.13 -1.14
C LEU A 374 -18.61 -27.33 -0.27
N SER A 375 -17.43 -27.27 0.37
CA SER A 375 -16.99 -28.31 1.30
C SER A 375 -17.91 -28.41 2.51
N LEU A 376 -18.24 -27.28 3.14
CA LEU A 376 -19.12 -27.21 4.31
C LEU A 376 -20.56 -27.71 4.04
N THR A 377 -21.04 -27.58 2.79
CA THR A 377 -22.35 -28.01 2.37
C THR A 377 -22.38 -29.45 1.79
N GLY A 378 -21.28 -30.19 1.92
CA GLY A 378 -21.19 -31.59 1.47
C GLY A 378 -21.08 -31.76 -0.05
N GLN A 379 -20.89 -30.71 -0.85
CA GLN A 379 -20.74 -30.77 -2.30
C GLN A 379 -19.28 -31.14 -2.70
N GLN A 380 -18.80 -32.28 -2.16
CA GLN A 380 -17.37 -32.66 -2.20
C GLN A 380 -16.81 -32.79 -3.64
N SER A 381 -17.58 -33.34 -4.59
CA SER A 381 -17.10 -33.50 -5.98
C SER A 381 -16.86 -32.16 -6.67
N LYS A 382 -17.73 -31.16 -6.44
CA LYS A 382 -17.55 -29.79 -6.97
C LYS A 382 -16.39 -29.09 -6.28
N ALA A 383 -16.27 -29.26 -4.95
CA ALA A 383 -15.21 -28.71 -4.17
C ALA A 383 -13.83 -29.24 -4.62
N ALA A 384 -13.71 -30.57 -4.85
CA ALA A 384 -12.48 -31.19 -5.34
C ALA A 384 -12.05 -30.68 -6.72
N SER A 385 -12.97 -30.63 -7.69
CA SER A 385 -12.70 -30.10 -9.03
C SER A 385 -12.26 -28.63 -9.00
N MET A 386 -12.89 -27.82 -8.13
CA MET A 386 -12.52 -26.42 -7.97
C MET A 386 -11.16 -26.28 -7.26
N ALA A 387 -10.82 -27.15 -6.29
CA ALA A 387 -9.53 -27.17 -5.63
C ALA A 387 -8.38 -27.45 -6.60
N ASP A 388 -8.58 -28.36 -7.56
CA ASP A 388 -7.59 -28.64 -8.60
C ASP A 388 -7.37 -27.45 -9.52
N SER A 389 -8.45 -26.79 -9.96
CA SER A 389 -8.37 -25.57 -10.76
C SER A 389 -7.67 -24.43 -10.01
N PHE A 390 -7.98 -24.25 -8.73
CA PHE A 390 -7.37 -23.25 -7.87
C PHE A 390 -5.88 -23.51 -7.69
N ARG A 391 -5.48 -24.76 -7.41
CA ARG A 391 -4.06 -25.14 -7.32
C ARG A 391 -3.31 -24.86 -8.62
N GLN A 392 -3.87 -25.20 -9.77
CA GLN A 392 -3.25 -24.94 -11.07
C GLN A 392 -3.07 -23.46 -11.36
N GLN A 393 -4.01 -22.64 -10.94
CA GLN A 393 -3.98 -21.18 -11.18
C GLN A 393 -3.02 -20.45 -10.24
N TYR A 394 -2.89 -20.93 -8.99
CA TYR A 394 -2.14 -20.27 -7.92
C TYR A 394 -0.98 -21.13 -7.38
N LEU A 395 -0.47 -22.07 -8.16
CA LEU A 395 0.61 -23.02 -7.80
C LEU A 395 1.93 -22.36 -7.35
N GLU A 396 2.16 -21.10 -7.69
CA GLU A 396 3.34 -20.36 -7.25
C GLU A 396 3.19 -19.78 -5.82
N SER A 397 1.98 -19.78 -5.26
CA SER A 397 1.74 -19.40 -3.86
C SER A 397 1.56 -20.65 -3.01
N PRO A 398 2.36 -20.86 -1.96
CA PRO A 398 2.14 -21.97 -1.03
C PRO A 398 0.69 -21.94 -0.53
N ALA A 399 -0.01 -23.09 -0.49
CA ALA A 399 -1.39 -23.18 0.02
C ALA A 399 -1.54 -22.50 1.41
N ASN A 400 -0.48 -22.56 2.22
CA ASN A 400 -0.39 -21.90 3.51
C ASN A 400 -0.33 -20.35 3.42
N ALA A 401 0.06 -19.77 2.28
CA ALA A 401 0.17 -18.31 2.14
C ALA A 401 -1.21 -17.62 2.15
N PHE A 402 -2.22 -18.22 1.51
CA PHE A 402 -3.59 -17.72 1.57
C PHE A 402 -4.18 -17.80 2.98
N GLU A 403 -3.98 -18.93 3.66
CA GLU A 403 -4.43 -19.10 5.03
C GLU A 403 -3.76 -18.08 5.96
N GLN A 404 -2.43 -17.98 5.91
CA GLN A 404 -1.67 -17.02 6.71
C GLN A 404 -2.11 -15.57 6.41
N PHE A 405 -2.35 -15.23 5.14
CA PHE A 405 -2.86 -13.92 4.77
C PHE A 405 -4.19 -13.64 5.46
N TRP A 406 -5.18 -14.54 5.38
CA TRP A 406 -6.49 -14.32 5.96
C TRP A 406 -6.46 -14.32 7.49
N LEU A 407 -5.68 -15.18 8.11
CA LEU A 407 -5.49 -15.19 9.56
C LEU A 407 -4.80 -13.92 10.07
N SER A 408 -3.92 -13.33 9.28
CA SER A 408 -3.23 -12.07 9.64
C SER A 408 -4.10 -10.82 9.47
N ARG A 409 -5.25 -10.91 8.77
CA ARG A 409 -6.14 -9.78 8.51
C ARG A 409 -6.74 -9.17 9.77
N SER A 410 -6.89 -9.97 10.83
CA SER A 410 -7.44 -9.49 12.08
C SER A 410 -6.87 -10.22 13.30
N ALA A 411 -6.64 -9.45 14.37
CA ALA A 411 -6.32 -10.00 15.67
C ALA A 411 -7.59 -10.31 16.50
N SER A 412 -8.79 -10.00 16.01
CA SER A 412 -10.06 -10.22 16.70
C SER A 412 -10.26 -11.72 17.01
N PRO A 413 -10.47 -12.11 18.27
CA PRO A 413 -10.78 -13.49 18.61
C PRO A 413 -12.07 -13.99 17.94
N ALA A 414 -13.09 -13.13 17.82
CA ALA A 414 -14.35 -13.45 17.16
C ALA A 414 -14.13 -13.78 15.67
N TYR A 415 -13.40 -12.91 14.95
CA TYR A 415 -13.02 -13.18 13.56
C TYR A 415 -12.26 -14.50 13.42
N ARG A 416 -11.25 -14.73 14.26
CA ARG A 416 -10.45 -15.95 14.19
C ARG A 416 -11.28 -17.21 14.44
N ALA A 417 -12.18 -17.18 15.41
CA ALA A 417 -13.09 -18.29 15.67
C ALA A 417 -14.02 -18.61 14.50
N GLN A 418 -14.40 -17.59 13.72
CA GLN A 418 -15.26 -17.72 12.54
C GLN A 418 -14.49 -18.21 11.30
N VAL A 419 -13.26 -17.76 11.10
CA VAL A 419 -12.51 -18.04 9.87
C VAL A 419 -11.74 -19.37 9.91
N TYR A 420 -11.31 -19.82 11.08
CA TYR A 420 -10.58 -21.09 11.25
C TYR A 420 -11.31 -22.32 10.68
N PRO A 421 -12.60 -22.54 10.97
CA PRO A 421 -13.35 -23.69 10.42
C PRO A 421 -13.41 -23.71 8.89
N LEU A 422 -13.33 -22.52 8.25
CA LEU A 422 -13.33 -22.43 6.79
C LEU A 422 -12.05 -23.04 6.20
N PHE A 423 -10.89 -22.79 6.81
CA PHE A 423 -9.63 -23.38 6.36
C PHE A 423 -9.52 -24.86 6.69
N GLU A 424 -10.09 -25.32 7.81
CA GLU A 424 -10.16 -26.75 8.15
C GLU A 424 -10.97 -27.52 7.10
N SER A 425 -12.09 -26.95 6.64
CA SER A 425 -12.93 -27.56 5.58
C SER A 425 -12.18 -27.70 4.25
N ILE A 426 -11.29 -26.76 3.92
CA ILE A 426 -10.46 -26.81 2.70
C ILE A 426 -9.32 -27.82 2.82
N ARG A 427 -8.68 -27.92 4.00
CA ARG A 427 -7.61 -28.90 4.23
C ARG A 427 -8.11 -30.34 4.10
N GLY A 428 -9.34 -30.60 4.53
CA GLY A 428 -10.00 -31.90 4.38
C GLY A 428 -10.13 -32.39 2.93
N LEU A 429 -10.18 -31.48 1.95
CA LEU A 429 -10.23 -31.81 0.52
C LEU A 429 -8.89 -32.33 -0.04
N GLY A 430 -7.77 -32.03 0.61
CA GLY A 430 -6.43 -32.51 0.20
C GLY A 430 -6.03 -33.83 0.83
N ALA A 431 -6.73 -34.28 1.87
CA ALA A 431 -6.46 -35.56 2.55
C ALA A 431 -7.26 -36.74 1.96
N ALA A 432 -8.19 -36.47 1.04
CA ALA A 432 -9.03 -37.46 0.40
C ALA A 432 -8.60 -37.82 -1.05
N SER A 433 -7.46 -37.30 -1.50
CA SER A 433 -6.77 -37.65 -2.74
C SER A 433 -5.38 -38.17 -2.38
#